data_563dd04230eff6d10f11174c1139ae1e
#
_entry.id   563dd04230eff6d10f11174c1139ae1e
#
_cell.length_a   1.000
_cell.length_b   1.000
_cell.length_c   1.000
_cell.angle_alpha   90.00
_cell.angle_beta   90.00
_cell.angle_gamma   90.00
#
_symmetry.space_group_name_H-M   'P 1'
#
loop_
_entity.id
_entity.type
_entity.pdbx_description
1 polymer ?
#
loop_
_entity_poly.entity_id
_entity_poly.type
_entity_poly.pdbx_seq_one_letter_code
_entity_poly.pdbx_strand_id
1 'polypeptide(L)'
;MIIKTINLIFLIFFIFSCSLNMKNNLDPNYNLKIKTPTNKYNHLLNFELQKYNKFNKNHEDTFFLEANITFSSQETLTLKGLTPLYKMIGTIDYKLSKNNNNIKKGKISSTINYGSVTSLYGKEENQKFAKQRIVKNLALKLLNKIKLIINKIEN
;
A
#
# COMPACT_ATOMS: atom_id res chain seq x y z
N MET A 1 2.82 45.05 -27.97
CA MET A 1 4.00 44.19 -27.67
C MET A 1 3.98 43.64 -26.25
N ILE A 2 3.56 44.42 -25.26
CA ILE A 2 3.57 44.05 -23.81
C ILE A 2 2.66 42.85 -23.47
N ILE A 3 1.48 42.73 -24.10
CA ILE A 3 0.53 41.64 -23.81
C ILE A 3 1.04 40.26 -24.24
N LYS A 4 1.83 40.18 -25.31
CA LYS A 4 2.44 38.91 -25.78
C LYS A 4 3.55 38.43 -24.85
N THR A 5 4.29 39.33 -24.22
CA THR A 5 5.34 38.98 -23.26
C THR A 5 4.78 38.52 -21.94
N ILE A 6 3.65 39.07 -21.46
CA ILE A 6 2.96 38.62 -20.24
C ILE A 6 2.39 37.21 -20.39
N ASN A 7 1.80 36.89 -21.55
CA ASN A 7 1.30 35.52 -21.82
C ASN A 7 2.41 34.49 -21.89
N LEU A 8 3.60 34.86 -22.41
CA LEU A 8 4.75 33.95 -22.46
C LEU A 8 5.30 33.66 -21.07
N ILE A 9 5.36 34.65 -20.18
CA ILE A 9 5.81 34.49 -18.78
C ILE A 9 4.82 33.60 -18.01
N PHE A 10 3.52 33.78 -18.21
CA PHE A 10 2.49 32.96 -17.56
C PHE A 10 2.55 31.49 -18.01
N LEU A 11 2.86 31.23 -19.29
CA LEU A 11 3.02 29.88 -19.83
C LEU A 11 4.26 29.17 -19.22
N ILE A 12 5.35 29.90 -19.00
CA ILE A 12 6.57 29.36 -18.37
C ILE A 12 6.30 28.95 -16.91
N PHE A 13 5.50 29.72 -16.16
CA PHE A 13 5.15 29.37 -14.79
C PHE A 13 4.32 28.08 -14.70
N PHE A 14 3.46 27.77 -15.68
CA PHE A 14 2.69 26.53 -15.72
C PHE A 14 3.55 25.30 -15.99
N ILE A 15 4.63 25.43 -16.75
CA ILE A 15 5.54 24.31 -17.07
C ILE A 15 6.40 23.94 -15.86
N PHE A 16 6.77 24.89 -15.01
CA PHE A 16 7.56 24.63 -13.80
C PHE A 16 6.76 24.06 -12.63
N SER A 17 5.42 24.21 -12.61
CA SER A 17 4.58 23.75 -11.49
C SER A 17 4.35 22.24 -11.44
N CYS A 18 4.70 21.50 -12.49
CA CYS A 18 4.46 20.04 -12.59
C CYS A 18 5.67 19.16 -12.24
N SER A 19 6.78 19.74 -11.78
CA SER A 19 8.05 19.02 -11.55
C SER A 19 8.42 18.86 -10.06
N LEU A 20 7.47 18.91 -9.15
CA LEU A 20 7.70 18.45 -7.78
C LEU A 20 7.62 16.92 -7.73
N ASN A 21 8.52 16.26 -8.47
CA ASN A 21 8.91 14.90 -8.18
C ASN A 21 9.61 14.92 -6.81
N MET A 22 8.86 14.74 -5.74
CA MET A 22 9.42 14.38 -4.45
C MET A 22 10.11 13.01 -4.61
N LYS A 23 11.36 13.05 -5.07
CA LYS A 23 12.31 11.96 -4.88
C LYS A 23 12.62 11.86 -3.38
N ASN A 24 11.67 11.32 -2.61
CA ASN A 24 11.96 10.76 -1.29
C ASN A 24 12.72 9.44 -1.47
N ASN A 25 13.83 9.50 -2.18
CA ASN A 25 14.86 8.46 -2.20
C ASN A 25 15.82 8.72 -1.03
N LEU A 26 15.28 8.74 0.19
CA LEU A 26 16.07 8.40 1.35
C LEU A 26 16.30 6.91 1.25
N ASP A 27 17.50 6.50 0.84
CA ASP A 27 17.92 5.12 0.98
C ASP A 27 17.75 4.76 2.45
N PRO A 28 16.98 3.72 2.76
CA PRO A 28 16.74 3.38 4.16
C PRO A 28 18.07 2.96 4.80
N ASN A 29 18.48 3.68 5.84
CA ASN A 29 19.66 3.36 6.66
C ASN A 29 19.42 2.15 7.57
N TYR A 30 18.55 1.21 7.19
CA TYR A 30 18.22 0.03 7.97
C TYR A 30 17.93 -1.17 7.08
N ASN A 31 18.10 -2.36 7.67
CA ASN A 31 17.70 -3.62 7.04
C ASN A 31 16.33 -4.06 7.59
N LEU A 32 15.35 -4.32 6.71
CA LEU A 32 14.02 -4.78 7.10
C LEU A 32 13.78 -6.22 6.63
N LYS A 33 13.79 -7.17 7.55
CA LYS A 33 13.42 -8.58 7.30
C LYS A 33 11.92 -8.75 7.45
N ILE A 34 11.26 -9.31 6.42
CA ILE A 34 9.80 -9.45 6.35
C ILE A 34 9.43 -10.93 6.49
N LYS A 35 8.50 -11.22 7.39
CA LYS A 35 7.94 -12.54 7.62
C LYS A 35 6.41 -12.49 7.50
N THR A 36 5.85 -13.37 6.68
CA THR A 36 4.40 -13.53 6.51
C THR A 36 4.01 -15.00 6.63
N PRO A 37 2.78 -15.33 7.04
CA PRO A 37 2.27 -16.71 7.02
C PRO A 37 2.23 -17.29 5.60
N THR A 38 2.26 -18.62 5.50
CA THR A 38 2.29 -19.37 4.24
C THR A 38 0.89 -19.58 3.67
N ASN A 39 0.24 -18.53 3.16
CA ASN A 39 -0.98 -18.66 2.36
C ASN A 39 -0.91 -17.76 1.13
N LYS A 40 -1.77 -18.00 0.14
CA LYS A 40 -1.76 -17.35 -1.18
C LYS A 40 -1.64 -15.82 -1.11
N TYR A 41 -2.43 -15.17 -0.28
CA TYR A 41 -2.46 -13.71 -0.23
C TYR A 41 -1.37 -13.13 0.68
N ASN A 42 -0.93 -13.84 1.70
CA ASN A 42 0.25 -13.49 2.48
C ASN A 42 1.54 -13.65 1.65
N HIS A 43 1.61 -14.66 0.77
CA HIS A 43 2.72 -14.77 -0.18
C HIS A 43 2.75 -13.59 -1.16
N LEU A 44 1.60 -13.19 -1.69
CA LEU A 44 1.50 -12.00 -2.54
C LEU A 44 1.85 -10.72 -1.76
N LEU A 45 1.42 -10.60 -0.50
CA LEU A 45 1.79 -9.49 0.37
C LEU A 45 3.31 -9.43 0.57
N ASN A 46 3.95 -10.55 0.87
CA ASN A 46 5.41 -10.63 1.02
C ASN A 46 6.13 -10.18 -0.26
N PHE A 47 5.69 -10.68 -1.42
CA PHE A 47 6.24 -10.28 -2.72
C PHE A 47 6.13 -8.76 -2.94
N GLU A 48 4.95 -8.16 -2.72
CA GLU A 48 4.75 -6.72 -2.89
C GLU A 48 5.55 -5.90 -1.86
N LEU A 49 5.67 -6.36 -0.62
CA LEU A 49 6.51 -5.72 0.38
C LEU A 49 7.99 -5.76 0.01
N GLN A 50 8.50 -6.90 -0.47
CA GLN A 50 9.88 -7.04 -0.90
C GLN A 50 10.20 -6.19 -2.13
N LYS A 51 9.27 -6.08 -3.08
CA LYS A 51 9.44 -5.28 -4.30
C LYS A 51 9.75 -3.81 -4.01
N TYR A 52 9.14 -3.24 -2.97
CA TYR A 52 9.31 -1.84 -2.58
C TYR A 52 10.30 -1.63 -1.43
N ASN A 53 10.77 -2.73 -0.85
CA ASN A 53 11.74 -2.69 0.22
C ASN A 53 13.15 -2.72 -0.39
N LYS A 54 13.72 -1.55 -0.64
CA LYS A 54 15.11 -1.42 -1.09
C LYS A 54 16.02 -1.72 0.10
N PHE A 55 16.55 -2.93 0.16
CA PHE A 55 17.50 -3.33 1.20
C PHE A 55 18.84 -2.62 1.04
N ASN A 56 19.32 -2.03 2.09
CA ASN A 56 20.73 -1.74 2.22
C ASN A 56 21.37 -2.86 3.09
N LYS A 57 22.03 -3.83 2.43
CA LYS A 57 22.60 -5.02 3.09
C LYS A 57 23.75 -4.69 4.06
N ASN A 58 24.24 -3.46 4.04
CA ASN A 58 25.45 -3.04 4.77
C ASN A 58 25.13 -2.34 6.10
N HIS A 59 23.87 -2.30 6.54
CA HIS A 59 23.52 -1.69 7.83
C HIS A 59 23.39 -2.73 8.93
N GLU A 60 23.98 -2.43 10.09
CA GLU A 60 23.97 -3.26 11.31
C GLU A 60 22.56 -3.35 11.92
N ASP A 61 21.76 -2.30 11.75
CA ASP A 61 20.40 -2.24 12.30
C ASP A 61 19.39 -3.06 11.49
N THR A 62 19.01 -4.21 12.05
CA THR A 62 18.02 -5.11 11.45
C THR A 62 16.69 -5.02 12.19
N PHE A 63 15.65 -4.61 11.47
CA PHE A 63 14.26 -4.66 11.90
C PHE A 63 13.56 -5.90 11.36
N PHE A 64 12.62 -6.43 12.13
CA PHE A 64 11.79 -7.58 11.74
C PHE A 64 10.33 -7.13 11.66
N LEU A 65 9.73 -7.29 10.49
CA LEU A 65 8.32 -7.02 10.23
C LEU A 65 7.57 -8.33 10.05
N GLU A 66 6.71 -8.68 11.00
CA GLU A 66 5.72 -9.73 10.84
C GLU A 66 4.42 -9.09 10.36
N ALA A 67 3.81 -9.64 9.29
CA ALA A 67 2.57 -9.11 8.72
C ALA A 67 1.65 -10.25 8.28
N ASN A 68 0.36 -10.14 8.60
CA ASN A 68 -0.66 -11.10 8.20
C ASN A 68 -1.87 -10.36 7.63
N ILE A 69 -2.33 -10.75 6.43
CA ILE A 69 -3.49 -10.17 5.78
C ILE A 69 -4.71 -11.07 5.88
N THR A 70 -5.84 -10.46 6.23
CA THR A 70 -7.17 -11.09 6.26
C THR A 70 -8.14 -10.28 5.41
N PHE A 71 -9.22 -10.94 4.97
CA PHE A 71 -10.26 -10.31 4.14
C PHE A 71 -11.63 -10.61 4.71
N SER A 72 -12.52 -9.62 4.62
CA SER A 72 -13.96 -9.77 4.79
C SER A 72 -14.70 -9.14 3.61
N SER A 73 -15.84 -9.70 3.26
CA SER A 73 -16.70 -9.19 2.19
C SER A 73 -18.09 -8.96 2.75
N GLN A 74 -18.69 -7.82 2.40
CA GLN A 74 -20.05 -7.45 2.78
C GLN A 74 -20.80 -7.06 1.51
N GLU A 75 -22.03 -7.49 1.40
CA GLU A 75 -22.94 -7.01 0.38
C GLU A 75 -23.43 -5.61 0.80
N THR A 76 -23.30 -4.65 -0.10
CA THR A 76 -23.89 -3.33 0.10
C THR A 76 -25.27 -3.30 -0.51
N LEU A 77 -26.18 -2.56 0.11
CA LEU A 77 -27.57 -2.43 -0.31
C LEU A 77 -27.72 -2.24 -1.81
N THR A 78 -28.52 -3.10 -2.44
CA THR A 78 -28.94 -2.97 -3.82
C THR A 78 -30.31 -2.32 -3.87
N LEU A 79 -30.47 -1.28 -4.66
CA LEU A 79 -31.78 -0.81 -5.10
C LEU A 79 -32.41 -1.88 -5.99
N LYS A 80 -33.73 -2.14 -5.83
CA LYS A 80 -34.48 -3.12 -6.65
C LYS A 80 -34.13 -2.95 -8.14
N GLY A 81 -33.69 -4.03 -8.77
CA GLY A 81 -33.37 -4.07 -10.21
C GLY A 81 -31.91 -3.73 -10.59
N LEU A 82 -31.05 -3.39 -9.67
CA LEU A 82 -29.63 -3.16 -9.92
C LEU A 82 -28.78 -4.35 -9.49
N THR A 83 -27.64 -4.53 -10.17
CA THR A 83 -26.64 -5.55 -9.78
C THR A 83 -26.09 -5.27 -8.40
N PRO A 84 -25.98 -6.28 -7.52
CA PRO A 84 -25.45 -6.09 -6.17
C PRO A 84 -24.01 -5.58 -6.20
N LEU A 85 -23.75 -4.60 -5.34
CA LEU A 85 -22.40 -4.10 -5.06
C LEU A 85 -21.86 -4.80 -3.80
N TYR A 86 -20.64 -5.26 -3.87
CA TYR A 86 -19.93 -5.85 -2.75
C TYR A 86 -18.82 -4.93 -2.28
N LYS A 87 -18.67 -4.82 -0.97
CA LYS A 87 -17.58 -4.13 -0.31
C LYS A 87 -16.60 -5.17 0.23
N MET A 88 -15.37 -5.16 -0.26
CA MET A 88 -14.29 -5.98 0.29
C MET A 88 -13.38 -5.14 1.16
N ILE A 89 -13.09 -5.63 2.35
CA ILE A 89 -12.19 -5.03 3.31
C ILE A 89 -11.00 -5.97 3.48
N GLY A 90 -9.80 -5.50 3.25
CA GLY A 90 -8.57 -6.18 3.64
C GLY A 90 -7.97 -5.50 4.86
N THR A 91 -7.47 -6.29 5.80
CA THR A 91 -6.80 -5.80 7.00
C THR A 91 -5.47 -6.51 7.17
N ILE A 92 -4.40 -5.76 7.39
CA ILE A 92 -3.10 -6.30 7.80
C ILE A 92 -2.91 -6.05 9.29
N ASP A 93 -2.72 -7.14 10.03
CA ASP A 93 -2.14 -7.11 11.38
C ASP A 93 -0.62 -7.16 11.23
N TYR A 94 0.09 -6.24 11.87
CA TYR A 94 1.56 -6.19 11.79
C TYR A 94 2.21 -6.01 13.15
N LYS A 95 3.44 -6.51 13.25
CA LYS A 95 4.35 -6.34 14.39
C LYS A 95 5.73 -5.98 13.87
N LEU A 96 6.26 -4.86 14.35
CA LEU A 96 7.64 -4.41 14.11
C LEU A 96 8.47 -4.64 15.35
N SER A 97 9.64 -5.27 15.21
CA SER A 97 10.58 -5.51 16.29
C SER A 97 12.03 -5.24 15.85
N LYS A 98 12.90 -4.91 16.82
CA LYS A 98 14.36 -4.78 16.67
C LYS A 98 15.01 -5.57 17.81
N ASN A 99 15.97 -6.43 17.50
CA ASN A 99 16.69 -7.24 18.49
C ASN A 99 15.74 -8.00 19.46
N ASN A 100 14.71 -8.65 18.93
CA ASN A 100 13.64 -9.34 19.67
C ASN A 100 12.73 -8.45 20.53
N ASN A 101 13.01 -7.15 20.64
CA ASN A 101 12.16 -6.21 21.36
C ASN A 101 11.03 -5.71 20.45
N ASN A 102 9.79 -5.81 20.95
CA ASN A 102 8.62 -5.33 20.21
C ASN A 102 8.56 -3.80 20.24
N ILE A 103 8.69 -3.16 19.06
CA ILE A 103 8.63 -1.71 18.89
C ILE A 103 7.19 -1.24 18.75
N LYS A 104 6.46 -1.87 17.82
CA LYS A 104 5.08 -1.47 17.49
C LYS A 104 4.27 -2.63 16.96
N LYS A 105 3.03 -2.71 17.44
CA LYS A 105 1.98 -3.55 16.85
C LYS A 105 0.86 -2.66 16.34
N GLY A 106 0.14 -3.11 15.32
CA GLY A 106 -1.00 -2.35 14.83
C GLY A 106 -1.73 -3.03 13.68
N LYS A 107 -2.78 -2.33 13.24
CA LYS A 107 -3.60 -2.74 12.11
C LYS A 107 -3.67 -1.63 11.08
N ILE A 108 -3.77 -2.02 9.82
CA ILE A 108 -4.11 -1.12 8.71
C ILE A 108 -5.16 -1.79 7.83
N SER A 109 -6.08 -1.00 7.31
CA SER A 109 -7.15 -1.51 6.47
C SER A 109 -7.26 -0.75 5.15
N SER A 110 -7.80 -1.42 4.14
CA SER A 110 -8.18 -0.83 2.86
C SER A 110 -9.45 -1.49 2.36
N THR A 111 -10.26 -0.71 1.66
CA THR A 111 -11.57 -1.15 1.17
C THR A 111 -11.64 -0.93 -0.34
N ILE A 112 -12.28 -1.86 -1.03
CA ILE A 112 -12.62 -1.76 -2.46
C ILE A 112 -14.07 -2.21 -2.64
N ASN A 113 -14.82 -1.43 -3.42
CA ASN A 113 -16.13 -1.86 -3.91
C ASN A 113 -15.94 -2.56 -5.26
N TYR A 114 -16.67 -3.66 -5.48
CA TYR A 114 -16.69 -4.37 -6.75
C TYR A 114 -18.11 -4.81 -7.09
N GLY A 115 -18.45 -4.79 -8.38
CA GLY A 115 -19.77 -5.20 -8.87
C GLY A 115 -19.93 -6.72 -8.88
N SER A 116 -21.16 -7.18 -8.72
CA SER A 116 -21.53 -8.55 -9.05
C SER A 116 -21.59 -8.72 -10.56
N VAL A 117 -21.19 -9.89 -11.02
CA VAL A 117 -21.48 -10.38 -12.37
C VAL A 117 -22.38 -11.61 -12.25
N THR A 118 -23.20 -11.85 -13.25
CA THR A 118 -24.21 -12.93 -13.24
C THR A 118 -23.59 -14.32 -13.25
N SER A 119 -22.40 -14.49 -13.81
CA SER A 119 -21.73 -15.77 -13.84
C SER A 119 -20.93 -16.04 -12.55
N LEU A 120 -20.97 -17.29 -12.09
CA LEU A 120 -20.20 -17.72 -10.90
C LEU A 120 -18.69 -17.48 -11.10
N TYR A 121 -18.17 -17.84 -12.26
CA TYR A 121 -16.77 -17.62 -12.62
C TYR A 121 -16.38 -16.13 -12.59
N GLY A 122 -17.22 -15.25 -13.14
CA GLY A 122 -16.96 -13.81 -13.11
C GLY A 122 -16.99 -13.25 -11.69
N LYS A 123 -17.84 -13.78 -10.80
CA LYS A 123 -17.87 -13.39 -9.39
C LYS A 123 -16.56 -13.75 -8.67
N GLU A 124 -16.05 -14.95 -8.90
CA GLU A 124 -14.78 -15.40 -8.31
C GLU A 124 -13.59 -14.58 -8.81
N GLU A 125 -13.51 -14.31 -10.12
CA GLU A 125 -12.44 -13.49 -10.69
C GLU A 125 -12.50 -12.04 -10.18
N ASN A 126 -13.68 -11.43 -10.08
CA ASN A 126 -13.83 -10.09 -9.51
C ASN A 126 -13.36 -10.03 -8.05
N GLN A 127 -13.70 -11.04 -7.25
CA GLN A 127 -13.21 -11.15 -5.87
C GLN A 127 -11.68 -11.28 -5.81
N LYS A 128 -11.11 -12.10 -6.68
CA LYS A 128 -9.67 -12.31 -6.78
C LYS A 128 -8.95 -11.01 -7.14
N PHE A 129 -9.42 -10.29 -8.15
CA PHE A 129 -8.87 -8.97 -8.53
C PHE A 129 -9.00 -7.94 -7.40
N ALA A 130 -10.15 -7.89 -6.72
CA ALA A 130 -10.35 -6.99 -5.59
C ALA A 130 -9.32 -7.28 -4.46
N LYS A 131 -9.13 -8.57 -4.12
CA LYS A 131 -8.14 -8.98 -3.11
C LYS A 131 -6.71 -8.60 -3.53
N GLN A 132 -6.33 -8.85 -4.79
CA GLN A 132 -5.00 -8.48 -5.28
C GLN A 132 -4.74 -6.97 -5.22
N ARG A 133 -5.72 -6.15 -5.60
CA ARG A 133 -5.60 -4.68 -5.51
C ARG A 133 -5.48 -4.20 -4.07
N ILE A 134 -6.23 -4.81 -3.14
CA ILE A 134 -6.14 -4.50 -1.71
C ILE A 134 -4.74 -4.84 -1.18
N VAL A 135 -4.19 -6.01 -1.53
CA VAL A 135 -2.82 -6.41 -1.11
C VAL A 135 -1.80 -5.37 -1.54
N LYS A 136 -1.82 -4.95 -2.83
CA LYS A 136 -0.89 -3.92 -3.35
C LYS A 136 -1.00 -2.60 -2.60
N ASN A 137 -2.23 -2.11 -2.41
CA ASN A 137 -2.47 -0.86 -1.70
C ASN A 137 -2.02 -0.93 -0.23
N LEU A 138 -2.31 -2.04 0.44
CA LEU A 138 -1.94 -2.23 1.84
C LEU A 138 -0.43 -2.42 2.02
N ALA A 139 0.26 -3.09 1.08
CA ALA A 139 1.71 -3.22 1.12
C ALA A 139 2.40 -1.85 1.11
N LEU A 140 2.00 -0.96 0.20
CA LEU A 140 2.53 0.40 0.13
C LEU A 140 2.23 1.21 1.40
N LYS A 141 0.97 1.16 1.89
CA LYS A 141 0.57 1.84 3.14
C LYS A 141 1.38 1.34 4.34
N LEU A 142 1.58 0.02 4.43
CA LEU A 142 2.35 -0.59 5.50
C LEU A 142 3.80 -0.12 5.47
N LEU A 143 4.48 -0.22 4.32
CA LEU A 143 5.87 0.20 4.20
C LEU A 143 6.07 1.68 4.54
N ASN A 144 5.20 2.56 4.06
CA ASN A 144 5.27 3.97 4.40
C ASN A 144 5.10 4.21 5.91
N LYS A 145 4.16 3.48 6.53
CA LYS A 145 3.96 3.55 7.98
C LYS A 145 5.17 3.04 8.75
N ILE A 146 5.76 1.93 8.33
CA ILE A 146 6.97 1.35 8.97
C ILE A 146 8.15 2.31 8.86
N LYS A 147 8.39 2.90 7.66
CA LYS A 147 9.43 3.92 7.47
C LYS A 147 9.28 5.08 8.45
N LEU A 148 8.07 5.62 8.60
CA LEU A 148 7.80 6.70 9.55
C LEU A 148 8.08 6.30 11.01
N ILE A 149 7.76 5.05 11.39
CA ILE A 149 8.02 4.55 12.74
C ILE A 149 9.52 4.43 12.99
N ILE A 150 10.26 3.85 12.05
CA ILE A 150 11.72 3.65 12.18
C ILE A 150 12.43 5.00 12.25
N ASN A 151 12.14 5.92 11.34
CA ASN A 151 12.75 7.25 11.32
C ASN A 151 12.51 8.03 12.63
N LYS A 152 11.36 7.81 13.29
CA LYS A 152 11.06 8.44 14.58
C LYS A 152 11.86 7.85 15.76
N ILE A 153 12.38 6.65 15.61
CA ILE A 153 13.16 5.95 16.66
C ILE A 153 14.65 6.29 16.53
N GLU A 154 15.10 6.55 15.30
CA GLU A 154 16.51 6.84 15.00
C GLU A 154 16.87 8.32 15.14
N ASN A 155 15.86 9.21 15.20
CA ASN A 155 16.01 10.63 15.51
C ASN A 155 15.66 10.93 16.97
#